data_816ecb58a3c8b19dd08938b09f3c4f9e
#
_entry.id   816ecb58a3c8b19dd08938b09f3c4f9e
#
_cell.length_a   1.000
_cell.length_b   1.000
_cell.length_c   1.000
_cell.angle_alpha   90.00
_cell.angle_beta   90.00
_cell.angle_gamma   90.00
#
_symmetry.space_group_name_H-M   'P 1'
#
loop_
_entity.id
_entity.type
_entity.pdbx_description
1 polymer ?
#
loop_
_entity_poly.entity_id
_entity_poly.type
_entity_poly.pdbx_seq_one_letter_code
_entity_poly.pdbx_strand_id
1 'polypeptide(L)'
;MPINGHSVIVGIWEGRVESMGKSNGEKNENKKNSEDISETVMYLEKEILNISQLKDDYDKFIFYAKKYAKYLKDNRLSTSQIRKVYSDIMNANNVMELKRLRPKLAYIQGRNKKVIGIQSFLSILDKGLERLSVDNREDEIKSLKEFAETIVAYRKYYGDKE
;
A
#
# COMPACT_ATOMS: atom_id res chain seq x y z
N MET A 1 -26.51 57.09 -10.08
CA MET A 1 -26.77 55.67 -10.12
C MET A 1 -25.46 54.85 -9.92
N PRO A 2 -24.87 54.88 -8.79
CA PRO A 2 -23.61 54.09 -8.63
C PRO A 2 -23.74 52.88 -7.74
N ILE A 3 -24.90 52.23 -7.63
CA ILE A 3 -25.12 51.15 -6.65
C ILE A 3 -24.87 49.77 -7.21
N ASN A 4 -24.72 49.62 -8.51
CA ASN A 4 -24.55 48.30 -9.15
C ASN A 4 -23.08 47.80 -9.25
N GLY A 5 -22.11 48.64 -8.95
CA GLY A 5 -20.70 48.23 -9.00
C GLY A 5 -20.19 47.50 -7.73
N HIS A 6 -20.83 47.73 -6.59
CA HIS A 6 -20.36 47.16 -5.33
C HIS A 6 -20.76 45.70 -5.14
N SER A 7 -21.92 45.25 -5.63
CA SER A 7 -22.40 43.89 -5.47
C SER A 7 -21.61 42.89 -6.34
N VAL A 8 -21.12 43.30 -7.50
CA VAL A 8 -20.28 42.44 -8.39
C VAL A 8 -18.90 42.20 -7.82
N ILE A 9 -18.33 43.23 -7.17
CA ILE A 9 -16.98 43.11 -6.55
C ILE A 9 -17.05 42.21 -5.31
N VAL A 10 -18.10 42.30 -4.50
CA VAL A 10 -18.31 41.47 -3.33
C VAL A 10 -18.54 40.01 -3.74
N GLY A 11 -19.33 39.74 -4.78
CA GLY A 11 -19.53 38.36 -5.29
C GLY A 11 -18.26 37.68 -5.83
N ILE A 12 -17.42 38.45 -6.50
CA ILE A 12 -16.11 37.95 -7.00
C ILE A 12 -15.17 37.68 -5.83
N TRP A 13 -15.21 38.49 -4.79
CA TRP A 13 -14.36 38.33 -3.62
C TRP A 13 -14.79 37.11 -2.76
N GLU A 14 -16.06 36.92 -2.54
CA GLU A 14 -16.63 35.74 -1.84
C GLU A 14 -16.32 34.44 -2.58
N GLY A 15 -16.47 34.40 -3.90
CA GLY A 15 -16.10 33.23 -4.73
C GLY A 15 -14.60 32.89 -4.66
N ARG A 16 -13.73 33.90 -4.57
CA ARG A 16 -12.29 33.71 -4.46
C ARG A 16 -11.88 33.19 -3.07
N VAL A 17 -12.54 33.60 -2.00
CA VAL A 17 -12.31 33.12 -0.63
C VAL A 17 -12.78 31.66 -0.47
N GLU A 18 -13.93 31.31 -1.03
CA GLU A 18 -14.43 29.94 -1.02
C GLU A 18 -13.50 28.98 -1.80
N SER A 19 -12.98 29.37 -2.94
CA SER A 19 -12.05 28.54 -3.70
C SER A 19 -10.70 28.36 -2.98
N MET A 20 -10.21 29.35 -2.27
CA MET A 20 -9.00 29.24 -1.45
C MET A 20 -9.22 28.35 -0.21
N GLY A 21 -10.38 28.38 0.42
CA GLY A 21 -10.73 27.52 1.54
C GLY A 21 -10.78 26.04 1.16
N LYS A 22 -11.37 25.72 0.02
CA LYS A 22 -11.41 24.34 -0.51
C LYS A 22 -10.04 23.80 -0.86
N SER A 23 -9.17 24.60 -1.47
CA SER A 23 -7.82 24.16 -1.84
C SER A 23 -6.92 23.86 -0.62
N ASN A 24 -7.10 24.57 0.47
CA ASN A 24 -6.33 24.33 1.71
C ASN A 24 -6.83 23.07 2.47
N GLY A 25 -8.11 22.78 2.45
CA GLY A 25 -8.68 21.56 3.01
C GLY A 25 -8.17 20.31 2.27
N GLU A 26 -8.26 20.30 0.96
CA GLU A 26 -7.77 19.21 0.12
C GLU A 26 -6.26 18.96 0.24
N LYS A 27 -5.45 19.99 0.36
CA LYS A 27 -4.00 19.87 0.58
C LYS A 27 -3.68 19.27 1.95
N ASN A 28 -4.42 19.61 2.98
CA ASN A 28 -4.21 19.08 4.33
C ASN A 28 -4.67 17.61 4.44
N GLU A 29 -5.78 17.24 3.82
CA GLU A 29 -6.23 15.84 3.77
C GLU A 29 -5.27 14.95 2.99
N ASN A 30 -4.79 15.41 1.84
CA ASN A 30 -3.82 14.68 1.05
C ASN A 30 -2.48 14.50 1.77
N LYS A 31 -2.04 15.51 2.51
CA LYS A 31 -0.81 15.41 3.33
C LYS A 31 -0.98 14.41 4.48
N LYS A 32 -2.11 14.47 5.20
CA LYS A 32 -2.42 13.53 6.29
C LYS A 32 -2.53 12.10 5.78
N ASN A 33 -3.18 11.87 4.64
CA ASN A 33 -3.29 10.57 4.02
C ASN A 33 -1.94 10.01 3.55
N SER A 34 -1.04 10.87 3.05
CA SER A 34 0.30 10.45 2.63
C SER A 34 1.21 10.10 3.81
N GLU A 35 1.11 10.82 4.92
CA GLU A 35 1.82 10.51 6.16
C GLU A 35 1.31 9.19 6.76
N ASP A 36 0.02 8.96 6.77
CA ASP A 36 -0.63 7.76 7.29
C ASP A 36 -0.26 6.49 6.50
N ILE A 37 -0.17 6.55 5.17
CA ILE A 37 0.26 5.41 4.37
C ILE A 37 1.76 5.14 4.50
N SER A 38 2.58 6.18 4.65
CA SER A 38 4.02 6.03 4.89
C SER A 38 4.29 5.28 6.18
N GLU A 39 3.60 5.63 7.27
CA GLU A 39 3.68 4.91 8.55
C GLU A 39 3.26 3.44 8.39
N THR A 40 2.17 3.19 7.68
CA THR A 40 1.67 1.84 7.40
C THR A 40 2.72 1.00 6.65
N VAL A 41 3.32 1.54 5.61
CA VAL A 41 4.38 0.86 4.83
C VAL A 41 5.60 0.57 5.70
N MET A 42 6.07 1.54 6.47
CA MET A 42 7.21 1.36 7.38
C MET A 42 6.96 0.26 8.42
N TYR A 43 5.76 0.22 9.00
CA TYR A 43 5.38 -0.83 9.93
C TYR A 43 5.40 -2.22 9.27
N LEU A 44 4.78 -2.36 8.11
CA LEU A 44 4.73 -3.63 7.39
C LEU A 44 6.11 -4.09 6.92
N GLU A 45 6.95 -3.18 6.43
CA GLU A 45 8.34 -3.49 6.08
C GLU A 45 9.14 -4.01 7.28
N LYS A 46 8.93 -3.43 8.44
CA LYS A 46 9.59 -3.86 9.67
C LYS A 46 9.14 -5.25 10.10
N GLU A 47 7.84 -5.53 10.08
CA GLU A 47 7.24 -6.73 10.67
C GLU A 47 7.13 -7.92 9.69
N ILE A 48 7.37 -7.74 8.39
CA ILE A 48 7.13 -8.77 7.36
C ILE A 48 7.79 -10.13 7.65
N LEU A 49 8.91 -10.15 8.34
CA LEU A 49 9.61 -11.39 8.75
C LEU A 49 9.35 -11.80 10.19
N ASN A 50 8.54 -11.05 10.94
CA ASN A 50 8.25 -11.29 12.36
C ASN A 50 6.80 -11.65 12.64
N ILE A 51 5.92 -11.70 11.65
CA ILE A 51 4.48 -11.85 11.83
C ILE A 51 4.13 -13.09 12.62
N SER A 52 4.80 -14.23 12.34
CA SER A 52 4.57 -15.49 13.04
C SER A 52 4.94 -15.44 14.53
N GLN A 53 5.69 -14.44 14.97
CA GLN A 53 6.09 -14.21 16.36
C GLN A 53 5.23 -13.16 17.07
N LEU A 54 4.37 -12.44 16.32
CA LEU A 54 3.42 -11.48 16.91
C LEU A 54 2.37 -12.24 17.73
N LYS A 55 2.21 -11.86 18.98
CA LYS A 55 1.21 -12.40 19.91
C LYS A 55 0.14 -11.35 20.15
N ASP A 56 0.32 -10.55 21.18
CA ASP A 56 -0.63 -9.47 21.53
C ASP A 56 -0.69 -8.36 20.50
N ASP A 57 0.37 -8.18 19.68
CA ASP A 57 0.45 -7.19 18.61
C ASP A 57 -0.14 -7.67 17.26
N TYR A 58 -0.71 -8.86 17.18
CA TYR A 58 -1.25 -9.40 15.93
C TYR A 58 -2.42 -8.56 15.39
N ASP A 59 -3.30 -8.09 16.25
CA ASP A 59 -4.41 -7.22 15.85
C ASP A 59 -3.92 -5.88 15.27
N LYS A 60 -2.79 -5.38 15.75
CA LYS A 60 -2.12 -4.20 15.18
C LYS A 60 -1.63 -4.49 13.76
N PHE A 61 -1.03 -5.64 13.52
CA PHE A 61 -0.66 -6.08 12.18
C PHE A 61 -1.88 -6.13 11.25
N ILE A 62 -2.99 -6.74 11.68
CA ILE A 62 -4.24 -6.79 10.91
C ILE A 62 -4.77 -5.40 10.58
N PHE A 63 -4.71 -4.46 11.53
CA PHE A 63 -5.12 -3.08 11.30
C PHE A 63 -4.33 -2.43 10.16
N TYR A 64 -3.00 -2.54 10.18
CA TYR A 64 -2.15 -1.98 9.13
C TYR A 64 -2.30 -2.74 7.80
N ALA A 65 -2.48 -4.06 7.83
CA ALA A 65 -2.71 -4.87 6.64
C ALA A 65 -4.00 -4.47 5.92
N LYS A 66 -5.08 -4.22 6.64
CA LYS A 66 -6.35 -3.71 6.08
C LYS A 66 -6.17 -2.34 5.42
N LYS A 67 -5.53 -1.40 6.12
CA LYS A 67 -5.23 -0.07 5.55
C LYS A 67 -4.43 -0.17 4.26
N TYR A 68 -3.41 -1.01 4.27
CA TYR A 68 -2.54 -1.21 3.13
C TYR A 68 -3.28 -1.87 1.96
N ALA A 69 -4.07 -2.92 2.21
CA ALA A 69 -4.86 -3.57 1.17
C ALA A 69 -5.86 -2.62 0.50
N LYS A 70 -6.48 -1.72 1.28
CA LYS A 70 -7.34 -0.67 0.73
C LYS A 70 -6.54 0.32 -0.13
N TYR A 71 -5.38 0.75 0.34
CA TYR A 71 -4.48 1.60 -0.42
C TYR A 71 -4.08 0.95 -1.77
N LEU A 72 -3.74 -0.34 -1.77
CA LEU A 72 -3.39 -1.07 -2.98
C LEU A 72 -4.54 -1.10 -3.99
N LYS A 73 -5.78 -1.31 -3.50
CA LYS A 73 -6.98 -1.23 -4.33
C LYS A 73 -7.14 0.15 -4.97
N ASP A 74 -7.06 1.20 -4.16
CA ASP A 74 -7.25 2.58 -4.61
C ASP A 74 -6.15 3.01 -5.61
N ASN A 75 -4.98 2.36 -5.55
CA ASN A 75 -3.85 2.55 -6.46
C ASN A 75 -3.73 1.46 -7.54
N ARG A 76 -4.85 0.86 -7.92
CA ARG A 76 -5.04 0.01 -9.11
C ARG A 76 -4.30 -1.33 -9.11
N LEU A 77 -3.91 -1.86 -7.97
CA LEU A 77 -3.43 -3.24 -7.90
C LEU A 77 -4.62 -4.19 -8.04
N SER A 78 -4.71 -4.90 -9.16
CA SER A 78 -5.79 -5.84 -9.39
C SER A 78 -5.64 -7.13 -8.58
N THR A 79 -6.76 -7.79 -8.29
CA THR A 79 -6.76 -9.08 -7.58
C THR A 79 -6.01 -10.16 -8.37
N SER A 80 -6.08 -10.15 -9.70
CA SER A 80 -5.36 -11.12 -10.53
C SER A 80 -3.84 -10.95 -10.47
N GLN A 81 -3.35 -9.70 -10.45
CA GLN A 81 -1.92 -9.40 -10.35
C GLN A 81 -1.33 -9.83 -9.01
N ILE A 82 -2.02 -9.52 -7.91
CA ILE A 82 -1.55 -9.88 -6.58
C ILE A 82 -1.56 -11.41 -6.36
N ARG A 83 -2.56 -12.12 -6.89
CA ARG A 83 -2.65 -13.59 -6.81
C ARG A 83 -1.49 -14.31 -7.47
N LYS A 84 -1.04 -13.81 -8.60
CA LYS A 84 0.10 -14.41 -9.31
C LYS A 84 1.37 -14.37 -8.47
N VAL A 85 1.66 -13.21 -7.88
CA VAL A 85 2.81 -13.05 -6.98
C VAL A 85 2.64 -13.90 -5.72
N TYR A 86 1.44 -13.90 -5.14
CA TYR A 86 1.11 -14.75 -3.99
C TYR A 86 1.36 -16.24 -4.28
N SER A 87 0.89 -16.74 -5.41
CA SER A 87 1.09 -18.14 -5.80
C SER A 87 2.57 -18.51 -5.89
N ASP A 88 3.40 -17.64 -6.47
CA ASP A 88 4.84 -17.87 -6.55
C ASP A 88 5.48 -17.96 -5.15
N ILE A 89 5.08 -17.08 -4.22
CA ILE A 89 5.57 -17.08 -2.85
C ILE A 89 5.14 -18.35 -2.10
N MET A 90 3.87 -18.74 -2.21
CA MET A 90 3.34 -19.91 -1.52
C MET A 90 3.93 -21.22 -2.01
N ASN A 91 4.30 -21.32 -3.29
CA ASN A 91 4.90 -22.50 -3.89
C ASN A 91 6.40 -22.65 -3.60
N ALA A 92 7.08 -21.62 -3.12
CA ALA A 92 8.48 -21.70 -2.73
C ALA A 92 8.66 -22.51 -1.44
N ASN A 93 9.61 -23.43 -1.43
CA ASN A 93 9.83 -24.38 -0.33
C ASN A 93 10.96 -23.97 0.62
N ASN A 94 11.84 -23.07 0.18
CA ASN A 94 12.99 -22.65 0.97
C ASN A 94 13.39 -21.20 0.66
N VAL A 95 14.32 -20.66 1.45
CA VAL A 95 14.81 -19.28 1.31
C VAL A 95 15.37 -19.00 -0.07
N MET A 96 16.12 -19.92 -0.65
CA MET A 96 16.74 -19.68 -1.96
C MET A 96 15.69 -19.60 -3.07
N GLU A 97 14.66 -20.43 -3.02
CA GLU A 97 13.55 -20.33 -3.97
C GLU A 97 12.80 -18.98 -3.83
N LEU A 98 12.59 -18.53 -2.60
CA LEU A 98 12.01 -17.21 -2.34
C LEU A 98 12.90 -16.08 -2.88
N LYS A 99 14.20 -16.09 -2.55
CA LYS A 99 15.12 -15.05 -3.04
C LYS A 99 15.23 -15.01 -4.57
N ARG A 100 15.08 -16.14 -5.24
CA ARG A 100 15.06 -16.22 -6.72
C ARG A 100 13.85 -15.59 -7.36
N LEU A 101 12.79 -15.26 -6.58
CA LEU A 101 11.66 -14.50 -7.10
C LEU A 101 11.99 -13.02 -7.33
N ARG A 102 13.03 -12.47 -6.72
CA ARG A 102 13.38 -11.05 -6.82
C ARG A 102 13.51 -10.54 -8.26
N PRO A 103 14.23 -11.22 -9.19
CA PRO A 103 14.27 -10.78 -10.59
C PRO A 103 12.90 -10.75 -11.27
N LYS A 104 12.02 -11.69 -10.93
CA LYS A 104 10.64 -11.72 -11.45
C LYS A 104 9.81 -10.53 -10.94
N LEU A 105 9.95 -10.19 -9.65
CA LEU A 105 9.30 -9.00 -9.09
C LEU A 105 9.78 -7.72 -9.79
N ALA A 106 11.09 -7.58 -10.00
CA ALA A 106 11.67 -6.45 -10.72
C ALA A 106 11.13 -6.35 -12.16
N TYR A 107 11.00 -7.48 -12.86
CA TYR A 107 10.41 -7.53 -14.19
C TYR A 107 8.95 -7.05 -14.20
N ILE A 108 8.14 -7.50 -13.24
CA ILE A 108 6.74 -7.08 -13.13
C ILE A 108 6.66 -5.57 -12.84
N GLN A 109 7.49 -5.05 -11.92
CA GLN A 109 7.57 -3.60 -11.65
C GLN A 109 7.95 -2.82 -12.91
N GLY A 110 8.94 -3.28 -13.65
CA GLY A 110 9.40 -2.65 -14.89
C GLY A 110 8.30 -2.55 -15.95
N ARG A 111 7.43 -3.53 -16.05
CA ARG A 111 6.28 -3.52 -16.97
C ARG A 111 5.11 -2.67 -16.51
N ASN A 112 4.99 -2.41 -15.23
CA ASN A 112 3.84 -1.74 -14.63
C ASN A 112 4.22 -0.43 -13.93
N LYS A 113 5.15 0.34 -14.48
CA LYS A 113 5.72 1.57 -13.88
C LYS A 113 4.68 2.60 -13.45
N LYS A 114 3.53 2.64 -14.13
CA LYS A 114 2.45 3.61 -13.86
C LYS A 114 1.44 3.13 -12.80
N VAL A 115 1.54 1.89 -12.34
CA VAL A 115 0.61 1.32 -11.36
C VAL A 115 1.25 1.42 -9.97
N ILE A 116 0.88 2.45 -9.22
CA ILE A 116 1.46 2.76 -7.92
C ILE A 116 1.31 1.58 -6.94
N GLY A 117 0.16 0.92 -6.92
CA GLY A 117 -0.09 -0.22 -6.04
C GLY A 117 0.88 -1.39 -6.31
N ILE A 118 1.19 -1.69 -7.58
CA ILE A 118 2.18 -2.71 -7.93
C ILE A 118 3.57 -2.30 -7.45
N GLN A 119 3.98 -1.05 -7.70
CA GLN A 119 5.28 -0.56 -7.28
C GLN A 119 5.46 -0.68 -5.77
N SER A 120 4.47 -0.25 -4.99
CA SER A 120 4.50 -0.33 -3.52
C SER A 120 4.56 -1.78 -3.03
N PHE A 121 3.66 -2.64 -3.48
CA PHE A 121 3.54 -4.02 -3.00
C PHE A 121 4.80 -4.84 -3.31
N LEU A 122 5.30 -4.77 -4.53
CA LEU A 122 6.51 -5.51 -4.92
C LEU A 122 7.77 -4.96 -4.25
N SER A 123 7.81 -3.66 -3.94
CA SER A 123 8.91 -3.07 -3.17
C SER A 123 8.98 -3.61 -1.74
N ILE A 124 7.85 -3.71 -1.04
CA ILE A 124 7.80 -4.31 0.31
C ILE A 124 8.24 -5.77 0.27
N LEU A 125 7.74 -6.53 -0.70
CA LEU A 125 8.12 -7.93 -0.87
C LEU A 125 9.60 -8.09 -1.17
N ASP A 126 10.16 -7.32 -2.08
CA ASP A 126 11.59 -7.41 -2.43
C ASP A 126 12.48 -7.13 -1.22
N LYS A 127 12.16 -6.11 -0.42
CA LYS A 127 12.86 -5.82 0.83
C LYS A 127 12.77 -6.96 1.84
N GLY A 128 11.60 -7.59 1.96
CA GLY A 128 11.42 -8.78 2.79
C GLY A 128 12.27 -9.96 2.31
N LEU A 129 12.24 -10.25 1.01
CA LEU A 129 13.05 -11.32 0.39
C LEU A 129 14.55 -11.07 0.53
N GLU A 130 15.00 -9.82 0.40
CA GLU A 130 16.40 -9.44 0.60
C GLU A 130 16.89 -9.76 2.01
N ARG A 131 16.07 -9.49 3.01
CA ARG A 131 16.40 -9.64 4.44
C ARG A 131 16.29 -11.07 4.95
N LEU A 132 15.70 -12.02 4.20
CA LEU A 132 15.61 -13.41 4.60
C LEU A 132 16.99 -13.99 4.92
N SER A 133 17.10 -14.64 6.07
CA SER A 133 18.31 -15.35 6.49
C SER A 133 18.55 -16.58 5.63
N VAL A 134 19.78 -16.81 5.20
CA VAL A 134 20.15 -17.96 4.38
C VAL A 134 20.06 -19.31 5.12
N ASP A 135 19.92 -19.27 6.43
CA ASP A 135 19.82 -20.44 7.32
C ASP A 135 18.45 -21.16 7.28
N ASN A 136 17.58 -20.81 6.34
CA ASN A 136 16.24 -21.36 6.19
C ASN A 136 15.40 -21.28 7.49
N ARG A 137 15.40 -20.13 8.13
CA ARG A 137 14.56 -19.90 9.33
C ARG A 137 13.08 -20.01 8.97
N GLU A 138 12.44 -21.06 9.50
CA GLU A 138 11.01 -21.36 9.22
C GLU A 138 10.09 -20.25 9.68
N ASP A 139 10.41 -19.58 10.78
CA ASP A 139 9.65 -18.43 11.30
C ASP A 139 9.63 -17.24 10.34
N GLU A 140 10.74 -16.93 9.69
CA GLU A 140 10.82 -15.88 8.67
C GLU A 140 10.05 -16.25 7.41
N ILE A 141 10.21 -17.48 6.91
CA ILE A 141 9.49 -18.00 5.73
C ILE A 141 7.98 -17.97 6.00
N LYS A 142 7.55 -18.46 7.15
CA LYS A 142 6.16 -18.47 7.59
C LYS A 142 5.60 -17.04 7.66
N SER A 143 6.33 -16.10 8.25
CA SER A 143 5.93 -14.70 8.37
C SER A 143 5.74 -14.05 7.01
N LEU A 144 6.67 -14.25 6.06
CA LEU A 144 6.58 -13.71 4.71
C LEU A 144 5.34 -14.27 3.97
N LYS A 145 5.09 -15.57 4.08
CA LYS A 145 3.92 -16.21 3.47
C LYS A 145 2.63 -15.70 4.09
N GLU A 146 2.58 -15.57 5.41
CA GLU A 146 1.42 -15.02 6.13
C GLU A 146 1.15 -13.55 5.76
N PHE A 147 2.19 -12.74 5.58
CA PHE A 147 2.06 -11.39 5.06
C PHE A 147 1.37 -11.39 3.69
N ALA A 148 1.90 -12.16 2.74
CA ALA A 148 1.36 -12.23 1.38
C ALA A 148 -0.11 -12.71 1.38
N GLU A 149 -0.42 -13.74 2.16
CA GLU A 149 -1.77 -14.28 2.31
C GLU A 149 -2.74 -13.25 2.90
N THR A 150 -2.34 -12.54 3.94
CA THR A 150 -3.15 -11.52 4.60
C THR A 150 -3.47 -10.36 3.67
N ILE A 151 -2.46 -9.85 2.93
CA ILE A 151 -2.68 -8.76 1.99
C ILE A 151 -3.60 -9.20 0.84
N VAL A 152 -3.41 -10.39 0.29
CA VAL A 152 -4.30 -10.93 -0.77
C VAL A 152 -5.73 -11.07 -0.27
N ALA A 153 -5.93 -11.60 0.92
CA ALA A 153 -7.25 -11.79 1.52
C ALA A 153 -8.00 -10.46 1.69
N TYR A 154 -7.36 -9.46 2.28
CA TYR A 154 -7.99 -8.15 2.45
C TYR A 154 -8.11 -7.36 1.15
N ARG A 155 -7.16 -7.51 0.22
CA ARG A 155 -7.30 -6.91 -1.10
C ARG A 155 -8.55 -7.44 -1.83
N LYS A 156 -8.79 -8.73 -1.74
CA LYS A 156 -10.01 -9.37 -2.27
C LYS A 156 -11.27 -8.94 -1.51
N TYR A 157 -11.18 -8.81 -0.19
CA TYR A 157 -12.30 -8.35 0.66
C TYR A 157 -12.82 -6.99 0.22
N TYR A 158 -11.94 -6.06 -0.14
CA TYR A 158 -12.35 -4.74 -0.65
C TYR A 158 -12.86 -4.75 -2.09
N GLY A 159 -12.76 -5.87 -2.79
CA GLY A 159 -13.25 -6.05 -4.16
C GLY A 159 -12.45 -5.31 -5.22
N ASP A 160 -12.65 -5.68 -6.49
CA ASP A 160 -12.22 -4.89 -7.63
C ASP A 160 -13.33 -3.92 -8.00
N LYS A 161 -12.99 -2.74 -8.53
CA LYS A 161 -13.98 -1.86 -9.13
C LYS A 161 -14.48 -2.54 -10.39
N GLU A 162 -15.78 -2.79 -10.46
CA GLU A 162 -16.47 -3.16 -11.69
C GLU A 162 -16.47 -2.01 -12.70
#